data_5e539a3a49fe6a5d88d035291b17738e
#
_entry.id   5e539a3a49fe6a5d88d035291b17738e
#
_cell.length_a   1.000
_cell.length_b   1.000
_cell.length_c   1.000
_cell.angle_alpha   90.00
_cell.angle_beta   90.00
_cell.angle_gamma   90.00
#
_symmetry.space_group_name_H-M   'P 1'
#
loop_
_entity.id
_entity.type
_entity.pdbx_description
1 polymer ?
#
loop_
_entity_poly.entity_id
_entity_poly.type
_entity_poly.pdbx_seq_one_letter_code
_entity_poly.pdbx_strand_id
1 'polypeptide(L)'
;GLENVDIISNESTAGLLAGTGSNASITNCYVTGKLKGYASVSGLASDLRGTVEACYTNVSISVSTGGNGGLIGTFRGGSIKNSYSEGNMYGMHSGMSGGFIGEINNAVVENCYSSVTSSSFYYGFACEADSDSTILNSYVNNEKTSNTRPPVGHNNSTGTVAGVSTKELNEMISNGVLPKIADSLLTYSPTEFQVGVDSSDSSRISLNISFALTVPKINLSTSDNARKSLEKIDELIKRVNTKQTEYGAAYNRLESA
;
A
#
# COMPACT_ATOMS: atom_id res chain seq x y z
N GLY A 1 -7.28 -7.46 1.29
CA GLY A 1 -5.97 -7.14 1.85
C GLY A 1 -5.42 -8.24 2.75
N LEU A 2 -4.14 -8.19 2.97
CA LEU A 2 -3.44 -9.03 3.93
C LEU A 2 -2.91 -8.15 5.05
N GLU A 3 -3.26 -8.45 6.29
CA GLU A 3 -2.89 -7.63 7.45
C GLU A 3 -2.03 -8.40 8.44
N ASN A 4 -1.04 -7.71 8.99
CA ASN A 4 -0.16 -8.23 10.03
C ASN A 4 0.52 -9.56 9.65
N VAL A 5 0.85 -9.71 8.38
CA VAL A 5 1.51 -10.90 7.86
C VAL A 5 2.96 -10.92 8.34
N ASP A 6 3.43 -12.04 8.84
CA ASP A 6 4.83 -12.23 9.26
C ASP A 6 5.41 -13.44 8.53
N ILE A 7 6.31 -13.17 7.58
CA ILE A 7 6.93 -14.20 6.76
C ILE A 7 8.45 -14.15 6.91
N ILE A 8 9.03 -15.33 7.12
CA ILE A 8 10.47 -15.56 7.02
C ILE A 8 10.68 -16.50 5.84
N SER A 9 11.33 -16.00 4.79
CA SER A 9 11.66 -16.78 3.59
C SER A 9 13.16 -17.08 3.56
N ASN A 10 13.48 -18.34 3.40
CA ASN A 10 14.85 -18.76 3.13
C ASN A 10 15.14 -18.86 1.62
N GLU A 11 14.12 -18.63 0.80
CA GLU A 11 14.20 -18.65 -0.65
C GLU A 11 14.73 -17.32 -1.21
N SER A 12 15.17 -17.36 -2.46
CA SER A 12 15.74 -16.20 -3.13
C SER A 12 14.70 -15.15 -3.56
N THR A 13 13.41 -15.51 -3.61
CA THR A 13 12.33 -14.59 -4.02
C THR A 13 11.13 -14.72 -3.11
N ALA A 14 10.64 -13.61 -2.57
CA ALA A 14 9.42 -13.60 -1.78
C ALA A 14 8.68 -12.28 -1.88
N GLY A 15 7.37 -12.35 -2.03
CA GLY A 15 6.45 -11.23 -1.84
C GLY A 15 5.35 -11.65 -0.86
N LEU A 16 4.82 -10.71 -0.11
CA LEU A 16 3.78 -11.05 0.88
C LEU A 16 2.47 -11.46 0.22
N LEU A 17 2.18 -10.98 -0.98
CA LEU A 17 1.02 -11.41 -1.76
C LEU A 17 1.40 -12.48 -2.79
N ALA A 18 2.50 -12.28 -3.53
CA ALA A 18 2.94 -13.20 -4.56
C ALA A 18 4.48 -13.19 -4.69
N GLY A 19 5.08 -14.34 -4.97
CA GLY A 19 6.49 -14.44 -5.34
C GLY A 19 6.70 -13.88 -6.76
N THR A 20 6.04 -14.47 -7.76
CA THR A 20 6.13 -14.08 -9.18
C THR A 20 4.76 -14.07 -9.83
N GLY A 21 4.59 -13.21 -10.84
CA GLY A 21 3.35 -13.13 -11.61
C GLY A 21 3.58 -12.65 -13.05
N SER A 22 3.00 -13.36 -14.02
CA SER A 22 2.98 -12.97 -15.43
C SER A 22 1.56 -12.67 -15.88
N ASN A 23 1.38 -11.57 -16.63
CA ASN A 23 0.06 -11.09 -17.07
C ASN A 23 -0.92 -10.92 -15.91
N ALA A 24 -0.41 -10.54 -14.75
CA ALA A 24 -1.20 -10.37 -13.54
C ALA A 24 -2.00 -9.07 -13.58
N SER A 25 -3.16 -9.07 -12.95
CA SER A 25 -3.92 -7.86 -12.64
C SER A 25 -4.14 -7.83 -11.14
N ILE A 26 -3.50 -6.88 -10.47
CA ILE A 26 -3.61 -6.69 -9.02
C ILE A 26 -4.22 -5.31 -8.80
N THR A 27 -5.44 -5.27 -8.32
CA THR A 27 -6.17 -4.02 -8.12
C THR A 27 -6.78 -3.96 -6.72
N ASN A 28 -6.83 -2.76 -6.16
CA ASN A 28 -7.42 -2.52 -4.84
C ASN A 28 -6.89 -3.47 -3.75
N CYS A 29 -5.58 -3.73 -3.77
CA CYS A 29 -4.95 -4.64 -2.84
C CYS A 29 -3.99 -3.92 -1.89
N TYR A 30 -3.91 -4.43 -0.66
CA TYR A 30 -2.92 -3.94 0.28
C TYR A 30 -2.31 -5.06 1.12
N VAL A 31 -1.11 -4.79 1.61
CA VAL A 31 -0.40 -5.70 2.50
C VAL A 31 0.27 -4.92 3.62
N THR A 32 0.07 -5.39 4.84
CA THR A 32 0.78 -4.89 6.02
C THR A 32 1.47 -6.04 6.76
N GLY A 33 2.60 -5.75 7.40
CA GLY A 33 3.28 -6.78 8.19
C GLY A 33 4.80 -6.72 8.15
N LYS A 34 5.42 -7.90 8.22
CA LYS A 34 6.87 -8.05 8.23
C LYS A 34 7.30 -9.14 7.25
N LEU A 35 8.39 -8.87 6.57
CA LEU A 35 9.02 -9.82 5.67
C LEU A 35 10.52 -9.86 5.91
N LYS A 36 11.03 -11.03 6.22
CA LYS A 36 12.46 -11.29 6.29
C LYS A 36 12.83 -12.29 5.21
N GLY A 37 13.84 -11.94 4.40
CA GLY A 37 14.27 -12.81 3.31
C GLY A 37 15.73 -12.68 2.97
N TYR A 38 16.22 -13.56 2.09
CA TYR A 38 17.63 -13.59 1.69
C TYR A 38 17.90 -12.64 0.52
N ALA A 39 17.11 -12.73 -0.55
CA ALA A 39 17.28 -11.90 -1.76
C ALA A 39 15.92 -11.36 -2.22
N SER A 40 15.80 -10.77 -3.35
CA SER A 40 14.58 -10.28 -4.05
C SER A 40 13.26 -10.38 -3.28
N VAL A 41 13.15 -9.66 -2.16
CA VAL A 41 11.94 -9.66 -1.32
C VAL A 41 11.24 -8.31 -1.38
N SER A 42 9.91 -8.34 -1.44
CA SER A 42 9.11 -7.13 -1.65
C SER A 42 7.74 -7.22 -0.99
N GLY A 43 7.15 -6.08 -0.69
CA GLY A 43 5.91 -6.05 0.07
C GLY A 43 4.73 -6.70 -0.66
N LEU A 44 4.53 -6.42 -1.94
CA LEU A 44 3.43 -7.00 -2.71
C LEU A 44 3.89 -8.23 -3.50
N ALA A 45 4.80 -8.05 -4.43
CA ALA A 45 5.30 -9.12 -5.28
C ALA A 45 6.79 -8.95 -5.59
N SER A 46 7.53 -10.05 -5.68
CA SER A 46 8.97 -9.99 -5.95
C SER A 46 9.27 -9.74 -7.43
N ASP A 47 8.64 -10.45 -8.35
CA ASP A 47 8.80 -10.27 -9.79
C ASP A 47 7.42 -10.27 -10.46
N LEU A 48 7.09 -9.20 -11.16
CA LEU A 48 5.76 -9.03 -11.71
C LEU A 48 5.78 -8.44 -13.11
N ARG A 49 4.83 -8.90 -13.94
CA ARG A 49 4.46 -8.29 -15.21
C ARG A 49 2.94 -8.19 -15.29
N GLY A 50 2.42 -7.02 -15.70
CA GLY A 50 0.98 -6.83 -15.84
C GLY A 50 0.48 -5.46 -15.37
N THR A 51 -0.62 -5.44 -14.66
CA THR A 51 -1.23 -4.20 -14.16
C THR A 51 -1.33 -4.23 -12.65
N VAL A 52 -0.90 -3.13 -12.01
CA VAL A 52 -1.07 -2.88 -10.58
C VAL A 52 -1.77 -1.53 -10.43
N GLU A 53 -2.91 -1.51 -9.79
CA GLU A 53 -3.68 -0.28 -9.62
C GLU A 53 -4.30 -0.19 -8.23
N ALA A 54 -4.24 0.99 -7.65
CA ALA A 54 -4.81 1.28 -6.34
C ALA A 54 -4.34 0.27 -5.27
N CYS A 55 -3.03 0.00 -5.23
CA CYS A 55 -2.41 -0.93 -4.31
C CYS A 55 -1.44 -0.24 -3.36
N TYR A 56 -1.31 -0.76 -2.14
CA TYR A 56 -0.30 -0.26 -1.24
C TYR A 56 0.31 -1.31 -0.34
N THR A 57 1.48 -0.98 0.19
CA THR A 57 2.14 -1.78 1.22
C THR A 57 2.56 -0.90 2.39
N ASN A 58 2.43 -1.45 3.60
CA ASN A 58 3.03 -0.89 4.80
C ASN A 58 3.74 -2.01 5.56
N VAL A 59 4.96 -2.28 5.14
CA VAL A 59 5.72 -3.46 5.57
C VAL A 59 7.09 -3.11 6.12
N SER A 60 7.51 -3.90 7.11
CA SER A 60 8.89 -3.94 7.57
C SER A 60 9.65 -5.04 6.82
N ILE A 61 10.51 -4.65 5.89
CA ILE A 61 11.30 -5.58 5.09
C ILE A 61 12.73 -5.64 5.63
N SER A 62 13.19 -6.84 5.95
CA SER A 62 14.57 -7.12 6.33
C SER A 62 15.19 -8.10 5.33
N VAL A 63 16.25 -7.67 4.65
CA VAL A 63 16.82 -8.44 3.54
C VAL A 63 18.34 -8.49 3.62
N SER A 64 18.92 -9.56 3.09
CA SER A 64 20.36 -9.76 3.06
C SER A 64 21.02 -9.33 1.75
N THR A 65 20.36 -9.50 0.60
CA THR A 65 20.88 -9.14 -0.74
C THR A 65 19.73 -8.88 -1.71
N GLY A 66 20.05 -8.48 -2.95
CA GLY A 66 19.13 -8.54 -4.11
C GLY A 66 18.31 -7.30 -4.40
N GLY A 67 17.56 -7.35 -5.50
CA GLY A 67 16.65 -6.32 -5.98
C GLY A 67 15.35 -6.33 -5.16
N ASN A 68 15.20 -5.37 -4.27
CA ASN A 68 14.07 -5.31 -3.36
C ASN A 68 13.26 -4.05 -3.58
N GLY A 69 11.96 -4.13 -3.36
CA GLY A 69 11.07 -2.98 -3.42
C GLY A 69 10.07 -2.95 -2.28
N GLY A 70 9.72 -1.78 -1.81
CA GLY A 70 8.65 -1.64 -0.83
C GLY A 70 7.33 -2.22 -1.35
N LEU A 71 7.02 -2.00 -2.64
CA LEU A 71 5.87 -2.59 -3.32
C LEU A 71 6.30 -3.82 -4.14
N ILE A 72 7.16 -3.64 -5.13
CA ILE A 72 7.57 -4.69 -6.09
C ILE A 72 9.09 -4.73 -6.20
N GLY A 73 9.67 -5.93 -6.30
CA GLY A 73 11.10 -6.12 -6.53
C GLY A 73 11.51 -5.75 -7.94
N THR A 74 11.06 -6.50 -8.93
CA THR A 74 11.29 -6.24 -10.34
C THR A 74 9.95 -6.18 -11.08
N PHE A 75 9.71 -5.10 -11.81
CA PHE A 75 8.52 -4.95 -12.64
C PHE A 75 8.91 -4.98 -14.12
N ARG A 76 8.51 -6.05 -14.82
CA ARG A 76 8.99 -6.39 -16.18
C ARG A 76 8.04 -6.03 -17.31
N GLY A 77 7.18 -5.06 -17.11
CA GLY A 77 6.29 -4.55 -18.15
C GLY A 77 4.83 -4.43 -17.73
N GLY A 78 4.16 -3.47 -18.34
CA GLY A 78 2.79 -3.12 -18.04
C GLY A 78 2.65 -1.78 -17.33
N SER A 79 1.76 -1.66 -16.35
CA SER A 79 1.52 -0.37 -15.68
C SER A 79 1.33 -0.51 -14.18
N ILE A 80 1.85 0.47 -13.45
CA ILE A 80 1.56 0.67 -12.02
C ILE A 80 0.96 2.06 -11.86
N LYS A 81 -0.24 2.14 -11.32
CA LYS A 81 -0.96 3.41 -11.14
C LYS A 81 -1.53 3.54 -9.74
N ASN A 82 -1.63 4.79 -9.28
CA ASN A 82 -2.33 5.14 -8.05
C ASN A 82 -1.93 4.25 -6.86
N SER A 83 -0.64 3.95 -6.72
CA SER A 83 -0.14 2.97 -5.76
C SER A 83 0.99 3.55 -4.91
N TYR A 84 1.21 2.99 -3.71
CA TYR A 84 2.27 3.49 -2.86
C TYR A 84 2.88 2.44 -1.93
N SER A 85 4.04 2.78 -1.38
CA SER A 85 4.73 1.99 -0.37
C SER A 85 5.06 2.81 0.86
N GLU A 86 4.86 2.22 2.02
CA GLU A 86 5.21 2.74 3.34
C GLU A 86 5.91 1.66 4.17
N GLY A 87 6.34 2.02 5.37
CA GLY A 87 6.99 1.10 6.29
C GLY A 87 8.50 1.29 6.35
N ASN A 88 9.23 0.20 6.51
CA ASN A 88 10.68 0.27 6.73
C ASN A 88 11.42 -0.78 5.92
N MET A 89 12.60 -0.43 5.43
CA MET A 89 13.51 -1.37 4.78
C MET A 89 14.89 -1.31 5.46
N TYR A 90 15.36 -2.45 5.95
CA TYR A 90 16.67 -2.57 6.59
C TYR A 90 17.44 -3.78 6.10
N GLY A 91 18.73 -3.80 6.45
CA GLY A 91 19.69 -4.85 6.10
C GLY A 91 20.60 -4.36 4.99
N MET A 92 21.09 -5.16 4.22
CA MET A 92 22.41 -5.20 3.63
C MET A 92 22.59 -4.53 2.26
N HIS A 93 23.62 -4.18 2.01
CA HIS A 93 24.80 -3.90 1.17
C HIS A 93 24.68 -4.04 -0.36
N SER A 94 23.62 -4.48 -0.99
CA SER A 94 23.49 -4.43 -2.45
C SER A 94 22.63 -3.25 -2.88
N GLY A 95 23.22 -2.33 -3.61
CA GLY A 95 22.58 -1.11 -4.08
C GLY A 95 21.44 -1.30 -5.10
N MET A 96 20.77 -2.46 -5.13
CA MET A 96 19.70 -2.78 -6.08
C MET A 96 18.33 -2.75 -5.41
N SER A 97 18.09 -1.76 -4.57
CA SER A 97 16.82 -1.69 -3.84
C SER A 97 16.22 -0.29 -3.91
N GLY A 98 14.90 -0.23 -4.11
CA GLY A 98 14.12 1.00 -4.12
C GLY A 98 13.01 0.98 -3.09
N GLY A 99 12.70 2.11 -2.51
CA GLY A 99 11.61 2.24 -1.55
C GLY A 99 10.24 1.86 -2.12
N PHE A 100 10.04 2.03 -3.42
CA PHE A 100 8.83 1.64 -4.12
C PHE A 100 9.05 0.38 -4.97
N ILE A 101 9.99 0.43 -5.91
CA ILE A 101 10.32 -0.68 -6.81
C ILE A 101 11.83 -0.87 -6.85
N GLY A 102 12.30 -2.11 -6.94
CA GLY A 102 13.71 -2.38 -7.17
C GLY A 102 14.11 -2.00 -8.59
N GLU A 103 13.52 -2.61 -9.59
CA GLU A 103 13.79 -2.38 -11.01
C GLU A 103 12.50 -2.19 -11.82
N ILE A 104 12.50 -1.20 -12.72
CA ILE A 104 11.40 -0.87 -13.63
C ILE A 104 11.86 -1.10 -15.07
N ASN A 105 11.26 -2.05 -15.76
CA ASN A 105 11.60 -2.44 -17.10
C ASN A 105 10.38 -2.43 -18.01
N ASN A 106 10.41 -1.68 -19.12
CA ASN A 106 9.36 -1.59 -20.13
C ASN A 106 7.97 -1.33 -19.54
N ALA A 107 7.86 -0.32 -18.67
CA ALA A 107 6.67 -0.11 -17.85
C ALA A 107 6.27 1.37 -17.72
N VAL A 108 5.00 1.60 -17.41
CA VAL A 108 4.47 2.92 -17.04
C VAL A 108 4.18 2.94 -15.55
N VAL A 109 4.76 3.91 -14.84
CA VAL A 109 4.50 4.17 -13.43
C VAL A 109 3.91 5.57 -13.30
N GLU A 110 2.71 5.68 -12.76
CA GLU A 110 1.96 6.94 -12.73
C GLU A 110 1.22 7.14 -11.40
N ASN A 111 1.26 8.36 -10.88
CA ASN A 111 0.59 8.75 -9.62
C ASN A 111 0.97 7.86 -8.44
N CYS A 112 2.25 7.60 -8.28
CA CYS A 112 2.76 6.70 -7.26
C CYS A 112 3.67 7.43 -6.28
N TYR A 113 3.78 6.91 -5.05
CA TYR A 113 4.76 7.44 -4.13
C TYR A 113 5.39 6.39 -3.22
N SER A 114 6.55 6.77 -2.69
CA SER A 114 7.24 6.02 -1.63
C SER A 114 7.40 6.90 -0.39
N SER A 115 7.01 6.36 0.74
CA SER A 115 7.25 6.93 2.08
C SER A 115 7.88 5.89 3.01
N VAL A 116 8.79 5.10 2.45
CA VAL A 116 9.53 4.04 3.17
C VAL A 116 10.71 4.64 3.90
N THR A 117 10.85 4.31 5.18
CA THR A 117 12.06 4.61 5.94
C THR A 117 13.15 3.62 5.57
N SER A 118 14.26 4.12 5.05
CA SER A 118 15.35 3.25 4.61
C SER A 118 16.72 3.76 5.05
N SER A 119 17.70 2.85 5.08
CA SER A 119 19.09 3.20 5.28
C SER A 119 19.71 3.82 4.02
N SER A 120 20.92 4.38 4.14
CA SER A 120 21.64 5.05 3.06
C SER A 120 21.99 4.18 1.84
N PHE A 121 21.74 2.89 1.91
CA PHE A 121 22.02 1.94 0.81
C PHE A 121 20.90 1.79 -0.20
N TYR A 122 19.72 2.37 0.06
CA TYR A 122 18.53 2.26 -0.79
C TYR A 122 18.27 3.54 -1.55
N TYR A 123 17.67 3.43 -2.73
CA TYR A 123 17.07 4.54 -3.44
C TYR A 123 15.66 4.79 -2.94
N GLY A 124 15.27 6.05 -2.86
CA GLY A 124 13.97 6.39 -2.25
C GLY A 124 12.76 5.84 -3.01
N PHE A 125 12.85 5.75 -4.34
CA PHE A 125 11.78 5.27 -5.19
C PHE A 125 12.17 3.98 -5.92
N ALA A 126 13.14 4.04 -6.83
CA ALA A 126 13.59 2.86 -7.57
C ALA A 126 15.11 2.81 -7.68
N CYS A 127 15.70 1.60 -7.76
CA CYS A 127 17.11 1.45 -8.05
C CYS A 127 17.42 1.74 -9.51
N GLU A 128 16.62 1.19 -10.41
CA GLU A 128 16.81 1.30 -11.85
C GLU A 128 15.48 1.48 -12.60
N ALA A 129 15.51 2.29 -13.64
CA ALA A 129 14.43 2.39 -14.63
C ALA A 129 15.05 2.45 -16.03
N ASP A 130 14.64 1.55 -16.92
CA ASP A 130 15.17 1.43 -18.27
C ASP A 130 14.61 2.51 -19.24
N SER A 131 15.16 2.54 -20.46
CA SER A 131 14.80 3.52 -21.50
C SER A 131 13.38 3.34 -22.06
N ASP A 132 12.81 2.16 -21.92
CA ASP A 132 11.46 1.82 -22.40
C ASP A 132 10.38 2.08 -21.36
N SER A 133 10.79 2.57 -20.19
CA SER A 133 9.91 2.91 -19.09
C SER A 133 9.55 4.40 -19.06
N THR A 134 8.40 4.70 -18.47
CA THR A 134 7.91 6.06 -18.26
C THR A 134 7.46 6.23 -16.82
N ILE A 135 7.94 7.29 -16.15
CA ILE A 135 7.54 7.60 -14.77
C ILE A 135 6.92 8.99 -14.74
N LEU A 136 5.66 9.07 -14.34
CA LEU A 136 4.86 10.30 -14.32
C LEU A 136 4.29 10.56 -12.93
N ASN A 137 4.23 11.84 -12.54
CA ASN A 137 3.55 12.29 -11.32
C ASN A 137 3.86 11.43 -10.09
N SER A 138 5.13 11.05 -9.94
CA SER A 138 5.54 10.13 -8.88
C SER A 138 6.52 10.80 -7.92
N TYR A 139 6.48 10.40 -6.64
CA TYR A 139 7.12 11.16 -5.58
C TYR A 139 7.80 10.25 -4.55
N VAL A 140 8.78 10.82 -3.84
CA VAL A 140 9.42 10.18 -2.71
C VAL A 140 9.48 11.13 -1.51
N ASN A 141 9.19 10.60 -0.34
CA ASN A 141 9.36 11.33 0.91
C ASN A 141 10.84 11.41 1.29
N ASN A 142 11.46 12.54 1.04
CA ASN A 142 12.89 12.75 1.29
C ASN A 142 13.26 12.74 2.78
N GLU A 143 12.34 12.99 3.69
CA GLU A 143 12.62 12.98 5.12
C GLU A 143 12.67 11.58 5.72
N LYS A 144 12.15 10.58 4.99
CA LYS A 144 12.16 9.17 5.41
C LYS A 144 13.29 8.36 4.78
N THR A 145 13.79 8.81 3.67
CA THR A 145 14.95 8.21 3.03
C THR A 145 16.23 8.90 3.50
N SER A 146 17.31 8.18 3.63
CA SER A 146 18.60 8.78 3.98
C SER A 146 19.21 9.45 2.73
N ASN A 147 18.95 10.70 2.56
CA ASN A 147 18.97 11.57 1.39
C ASN A 147 20.32 11.90 0.74
N THR A 148 21.21 10.98 0.65
CA THR A 148 22.45 11.17 -0.14
C THR A 148 22.33 10.63 -1.57
N ARG A 149 21.22 9.98 -1.91
CA ARG A 149 21.00 9.34 -3.20
C ARG A 149 19.82 9.97 -3.94
N PRO A 150 19.84 9.97 -5.30
CA PRO A 150 18.68 10.42 -6.07
C PRO A 150 17.46 9.49 -5.84
N PRO A 151 16.24 9.96 -6.08
CA PRO A 151 15.04 9.14 -5.97
C PRO A 151 15.11 7.84 -6.78
N VAL A 152 15.66 7.91 -7.99
CA VAL A 152 15.95 6.75 -8.86
C VAL A 152 17.45 6.68 -9.11
N GLY A 153 18.05 5.52 -8.92
CA GLY A 153 19.49 5.32 -9.02
C GLY A 153 20.02 5.47 -10.44
N HIS A 154 19.66 4.55 -11.31
CA HIS A 154 19.95 4.63 -12.74
C HIS A 154 18.64 4.91 -13.48
N ASN A 155 18.39 6.20 -13.77
CA ASN A 155 17.18 6.61 -14.45
C ASN A 155 17.44 6.86 -15.93
N ASN A 156 17.13 5.87 -16.76
CA ASN A 156 17.11 5.99 -18.21
C ASN A 156 15.69 6.20 -18.77
N SER A 157 14.67 6.16 -17.90
CA SER A 157 13.26 6.28 -18.28
C SER A 157 12.90 7.69 -18.74
N THR A 158 11.76 7.80 -19.42
CA THR A 158 11.12 9.09 -19.65
C THR A 158 10.41 9.54 -18.36
N GLY A 159 10.70 10.76 -17.93
CA GLY A 159 10.11 11.36 -16.73
C GLY A 159 11.03 11.28 -15.51
N THR A 160 10.50 11.75 -14.38
CA THR A 160 11.28 11.89 -13.15
C THR A 160 10.43 11.61 -11.92
N VAL A 161 11.09 11.27 -10.84
CA VAL A 161 10.51 11.20 -9.50
C VAL A 161 10.95 12.43 -8.71
N ALA A 162 10.02 13.18 -8.17
CA ALA A 162 10.31 14.33 -7.33
C ALA A 162 10.45 13.93 -5.86
N GLY A 163 11.47 14.47 -5.21
CA GLY A 163 11.61 14.38 -3.75
C GLY A 163 10.82 15.49 -3.08
N VAL A 164 9.99 15.14 -2.10
CA VAL A 164 9.16 16.08 -1.35
C VAL A 164 9.30 15.85 0.16
N SER A 165 8.99 16.87 0.95
CA SER A 165 8.89 16.74 2.41
C SER A 165 7.65 15.92 2.82
N THR A 166 7.63 15.45 4.04
CA THR A 166 6.45 14.77 4.63
C THR A 166 5.20 15.68 4.60
N LYS A 167 5.40 16.97 4.81
CA LYS A 167 4.32 17.96 4.79
C LYS A 167 3.71 18.09 3.38
N GLU A 168 4.55 18.32 2.37
CA GLU A 168 4.12 18.43 0.97
C GLU A 168 3.43 17.14 0.50
N LEU A 169 3.99 15.97 0.83
CA LEU A 169 3.38 14.69 0.49
C LEU A 169 1.97 14.55 1.09
N ASN A 170 1.82 14.90 2.37
CA ASN A 170 0.52 14.85 3.05
C ASN A 170 -0.49 15.85 2.46
N GLU A 171 -0.04 17.01 2.03
CA GLU A 171 -0.88 18.00 1.33
C GLU A 171 -1.35 17.47 -0.03
N MET A 172 -0.48 16.85 -0.81
CA MET A 172 -0.84 16.21 -2.08
C MET A 172 -1.86 15.09 -1.90
N ILE A 173 -1.69 14.24 -0.87
CA ILE A 173 -2.64 13.17 -0.53
C ILE A 173 -3.98 13.76 -0.08
N SER A 174 -3.97 14.79 0.77
CA SER A 174 -5.19 15.41 1.28
C SER A 174 -5.99 16.13 0.20
N ASN A 175 -5.30 16.70 -0.79
CA ASN A 175 -5.89 17.38 -1.94
C ASN A 175 -6.28 16.43 -3.08
N GLY A 176 -6.11 15.13 -2.94
CA GLY A 176 -6.45 14.14 -3.94
C GLY A 176 -5.53 14.10 -5.17
N VAL A 177 -4.35 14.72 -5.09
CA VAL A 177 -3.33 14.66 -6.14
C VAL A 177 -2.64 13.29 -6.16
N LEU A 178 -2.44 12.72 -4.97
CA LEU A 178 -1.87 11.38 -4.78
C LEU A 178 -2.87 10.44 -4.09
N PRO A 179 -2.76 9.15 -4.31
CA PRO A 179 -3.71 8.18 -3.78
C PRO A 179 -3.66 8.12 -2.25
N LYS A 180 -4.84 8.09 -1.64
CA LYS A 180 -5.07 7.69 -0.26
C LYS A 180 -5.90 6.41 -0.26
N ILE A 181 -5.23 5.30 -0.43
CA ILE A 181 -5.92 4.03 -0.71
C ILE A 181 -6.55 3.41 0.55
N ALA A 182 -6.00 3.71 1.73
CA ALA A 182 -6.43 3.10 2.99
C ALA A 182 -7.93 3.24 3.29
N ASP A 183 -8.55 4.34 2.87
CA ASP A 183 -9.98 4.57 3.08
C ASP A 183 -10.84 4.04 1.90
N SER A 184 -10.26 3.88 0.70
CA SER A 184 -10.97 3.43 -0.50
C SER A 184 -10.95 1.91 -0.70
N LEU A 185 -9.92 1.23 -0.21
CA LEU A 185 -9.85 -0.24 -0.26
C LEU A 185 -10.86 -0.93 0.66
N LEU A 186 -11.44 -0.19 1.56
CA LEU A 186 -12.48 -0.67 2.48
C LEU A 186 -13.89 -0.59 1.89
N THR A 187 -14.04 -0.11 0.66
CA THR A 187 -15.29 -0.25 -0.09
C THR A 187 -15.37 -1.64 -0.71
N TYR A 188 -15.61 -2.64 0.13
CA TYR A 188 -16.05 -3.93 -0.36
C TYR A 188 -17.40 -3.76 -1.06
N SER A 189 -17.58 -4.41 -2.19
CA SER A 189 -18.93 -4.60 -2.70
C SER A 189 -19.75 -5.26 -1.61
N PRO A 190 -20.93 -4.76 -1.31
CA PRO A 190 -21.78 -5.39 -0.28
C PRO A 190 -22.01 -6.85 -0.66
N THR A 191 -21.93 -7.72 0.33
CA THR A 191 -22.33 -9.11 0.13
C THR A 191 -23.85 -9.17 0.03
N GLU A 192 -24.37 -9.62 -1.08
CA GLU A 192 -25.81 -9.76 -1.29
C GLU A 192 -26.27 -11.18 -0.97
N PHE A 193 -27.28 -11.28 -0.16
CA PHE A 193 -27.97 -12.54 0.15
C PHE A 193 -29.32 -12.54 -0.54
N GLN A 194 -29.58 -13.53 -1.38
CA GLN A 194 -30.91 -13.77 -1.96
C GLN A 194 -31.77 -14.48 -0.90
N VAL A 195 -32.78 -13.81 -0.41
CA VAL A 195 -33.66 -14.33 0.64
C VAL A 195 -35.11 -14.59 0.13
N GLY A 196 -35.43 -14.09 -1.02
CA GLY A 196 -36.69 -14.34 -1.71
C GLY A 196 -36.55 -15.15 -2.99
N VAL A 197 -37.69 -15.55 -3.57
CA VAL A 197 -37.71 -16.41 -4.76
C VAL A 197 -37.67 -15.66 -6.10
N ASP A 198 -37.77 -14.34 -6.06
CA ASP A 198 -37.74 -13.49 -7.25
C ASP A 198 -36.42 -12.69 -7.36
N SER A 199 -36.22 -12.05 -8.49
CA SER A 199 -35.03 -11.26 -8.76
C SER A 199 -35.11 -9.79 -8.32
N SER A 200 -36.15 -9.42 -7.57
CA SER A 200 -36.38 -8.06 -7.11
C SER A 200 -35.37 -7.66 -6.01
N ASP A 201 -35.14 -6.37 -5.87
CA ASP A 201 -34.23 -5.84 -4.80
C ASP A 201 -34.81 -6.09 -3.40
N SER A 202 -36.14 -6.26 -3.29
CA SER A 202 -36.81 -6.61 -2.04
C SER A 202 -36.51 -8.05 -1.59
N SER A 203 -36.12 -8.91 -2.52
CA SER A 203 -35.74 -10.30 -2.25
C SER A 203 -34.24 -10.45 -1.94
N ARG A 204 -33.50 -9.33 -1.75
CA ARG A 204 -32.06 -9.31 -1.44
C ARG A 204 -31.82 -8.57 -0.16
N ILE A 205 -30.86 -9.07 0.60
CA ILE A 205 -30.26 -8.38 1.75
C ILE A 205 -28.83 -8.08 1.41
N SER A 206 -28.52 -6.79 1.29
CA SER A 206 -27.16 -6.30 1.05
C SER A 206 -26.49 -6.00 2.40
N LEU A 207 -25.35 -6.64 2.66
CA LEU A 207 -24.58 -6.46 3.89
C LEU A 207 -23.18 -5.96 3.55
N ASN A 208 -22.89 -4.74 3.95
CA ASN A 208 -21.53 -4.22 3.89
C ASN A 208 -20.75 -4.67 5.13
N ILE A 209 -20.04 -5.79 5.02
CA ILE A 209 -19.22 -6.38 6.10
C ILE A 209 -17.85 -5.72 6.25
N SER A 210 -17.50 -4.75 5.41
CA SER A 210 -16.23 -4.04 5.54
C SER A 210 -16.29 -3.00 6.65
N PHE A 211 -15.50 -3.24 7.69
CA PHE A 211 -15.29 -2.29 8.76
C PHE A 211 -13.83 -2.29 9.18
N ALA A 212 -13.10 -1.25 8.82
CA ALA A 212 -11.77 -1.02 9.36
C ALA A 212 -11.81 0.04 10.45
N LEU A 213 -11.23 -0.32 11.57
CA LEU A 213 -11.03 0.58 12.71
C LEU A 213 -9.56 1.00 12.73
N THR A 214 -9.27 2.20 12.25
CA THR A 214 -7.94 2.79 12.41
C THR A 214 -7.89 3.48 13.76
N VAL A 215 -7.09 2.95 14.68
CA VAL A 215 -6.87 3.61 15.99
C VAL A 215 -6.01 4.85 15.77
N PRO A 216 -6.50 6.05 16.10
CA PRO A 216 -5.72 7.27 15.93
C PRO A 216 -4.54 7.30 16.88
N LYS A 217 -3.46 7.95 16.45
CA LYS A 217 -2.35 8.25 17.39
C LYS A 217 -2.88 9.14 18.51
N ILE A 218 -2.82 8.63 19.73
CA ILE A 218 -3.17 9.33 20.96
C ILE A 218 -1.96 10.16 21.41
N ASN A 219 -2.18 11.44 21.64
CA ASN A 219 -1.16 12.33 22.18
C ASN A 219 -1.69 13.01 23.45
N LEU A 220 -1.07 12.73 24.58
CA LEU A 220 -1.45 13.23 25.89
C LEU A 220 -0.43 14.23 26.46
N SER A 221 0.49 14.73 25.65
CA SER A 221 1.59 15.59 26.11
C SER A 221 1.14 16.98 26.61
N THR A 222 -0.02 17.45 26.17
CA THR A 222 -0.64 18.70 26.62
C THR A 222 -2.15 18.53 26.77
N SER A 223 -2.79 19.40 27.54
CA SER A 223 -4.25 19.36 27.74
C SER A 223 -5.03 19.51 26.41
N ASP A 224 -4.54 20.32 25.47
CA ASP A 224 -5.14 20.48 24.16
C ASP A 224 -4.99 19.22 23.29
N ASN A 225 -3.84 18.58 23.33
CA ASN A 225 -3.62 17.32 22.62
C ASN A 225 -4.46 16.19 23.19
N ALA A 226 -4.61 16.16 24.54
CA ALA A 226 -5.48 15.19 25.21
C ALA A 226 -6.94 15.38 24.79
N ARG A 227 -7.44 16.63 24.74
CA ARG A 227 -8.80 16.94 24.26
C ARG A 227 -9.04 16.47 22.83
N LYS A 228 -8.13 16.81 21.92
CA LYS A 228 -8.18 16.36 20.51
C LYS A 228 -8.11 14.83 20.38
N SER A 229 -7.42 14.17 21.29
CA SER A 229 -7.35 12.71 21.31
C SER A 229 -8.67 12.09 21.78
N LEU A 230 -9.34 12.72 22.75
CA LEU A 230 -10.68 12.30 23.17
C LEU A 230 -11.71 12.46 22.06
N GLU A 231 -11.72 13.58 21.36
CA GLU A 231 -12.61 13.80 20.20
C GLU A 231 -12.45 12.70 19.15
N LYS A 232 -11.21 12.29 18.86
CA LYS A 232 -10.93 11.19 17.92
C LYS A 232 -11.44 9.82 18.42
N ILE A 233 -11.35 9.57 19.72
CA ILE A 233 -11.87 8.35 20.34
C ILE A 233 -13.40 8.34 20.28
N ASP A 234 -14.06 9.46 20.58
CA ASP A 234 -15.51 9.59 20.50
C ASP A 234 -16.02 9.35 19.06
N GLU A 235 -15.31 9.86 18.07
CA GLU A 235 -15.61 9.62 16.66
C GLU A 235 -15.48 8.12 16.28
N LEU A 236 -14.45 7.43 16.79
CA LEU A 236 -14.32 5.99 16.60
C LEU A 236 -15.46 5.21 17.27
N ILE A 237 -15.82 5.54 18.49
CA ILE A 237 -16.93 4.91 19.21
C ILE A 237 -18.22 5.07 18.40
N LYS A 238 -18.46 6.28 17.87
CA LYS A 238 -19.63 6.55 17.04
C LYS A 238 -19.63 5.67 15.78
N ARG A 239 -18.49 5.51 15.11
CA ARG A 239 -18.37 4.62 13.92
C ARG A 239 -18.64 3.16 14.27
N VAL A 240 -18.13 2.66 15.39
CA VAL A 240 -18.41 1.29 15.87
C VAL A 240 -19.90 1.10 16.12
N ASN A 241 -20.54 2.02 16.86
CA ASN A 241 -21.95 1.94 17.17
C ASN A 241 -22.83 1.97 15.91
N THR A 242 -22.47 2.79 14.92
CA THR A 242 -23.17 2.82 13.63
C THR A 242 -23.09 1.45 12.94
N LYS A 243 -21.90 0.85 12.89
CA LYS A 243 -21.73 -0.47 12.27
C LYS A 243 -22.45 -1.59 13.03
N GLN A 244 -22.44 -1.56 14.35
CA GLN A 244 -23.23 -2.49 15.15
C GLN A 244 -24.73 -2.40 14.84
N THR A 245 -25.24 -1.18 14.64
CA THR A 245 -26.65 -0.96 14.28
C THR A 245 -26.95 -1.50 12.88
N GLU A 246 -26.08 -1.25 11.90
CA GLU A 246 -26.21 -1.79 10.54
C GLU A 246 -26.23 -3.32 10.54
N TYR A 247 -25.31 -3.96 11.28
CA TYR A 247 -25.24 -5.42 11.38
C TYR A 247 -26.45 -6.01 12.10
N GLY A 248 -26.90 -5.35 13.19
CA GLY A 248 -28.11 -5.76 13.90
C GLY A 248 -29.36 -5.69 13.02
N ALA A 249 -29.50 -4.64 12.21
CA ALA A 249 -30.61 -4.50 11.27
C ALA A 249 -30.56 -5.58 10.17
N ALA A 250 -29.37 -5.87 9.63
CA ALA A 250 -29.22 -6.92 8.62
C ALA A 250 -29.48 -8.32 9.20
N TYR A 251 -29.00 -8.59 10.42
CA TYR A 251 -29.27 -9.84 11.13
C TYR A 251 -30.77 -10.06 11.33
N ASN A 252 -31.50 -9.07 11.84
CA ASN A 252 -32.96 -9.18 12.03
C ASN A 252 -33.70 -9.41 10.71
N ARG A 253 -33.24 -8.82 9.61
CA ARG A 253 -33.82 -9.07 8.27
C ARG A 253 -33.56 -10.49 7.79
N LEU A 254 -32.34 -11.03 8.02
CA LEU A 254 -32.01 -12.41 7.68
C LEU A 254 -32.79 -13.43 8.51
N GLU A 255 -33.04 -13.13 9.79
CA GLU A 255 -33.79 -14.01 10.69
C GLU A 255 -35.27 -14.01 10.36
N SER A 256 -35.80 -12.93 9.77
CA SER A 256 -37.21 -12.79 9.40
C SER A 256 -37.54 -13.25 7.96
N ALA A 257 -36.52 -13.61 7.17
CA ALA A 257 -36.66 -14.05 5.78
C ALA A 257 -36.75 -15.56 5.65
#